data_5d4969fd2d9b6ca0c7b3a3014ddb2816
#
_entry.id   5d4969fd2d9b6ca0c7b3a3014ddb2816
#
_cell.length_a   1.000
_cell.length_b   1.000
_cell.length_c   1.000
_cell.angle_alpha   90.00
_cell.angle_beta   90.00
_cell.angle_gamma   90.00
#
_symmetry.space_group_name_H-M   'P 1'
#
loop_
_entity.id
_entity.type
_entity.pdbx_description
1 polymer ?
#
loop_
_entity_poly.entity_id
_entity_poly.type
_entity_poly.pdbx_seq_one_letter_code
_entity_poly.pdbx_strand_id
1 'polypeptide(L)'
;STTLRLVPGEDFGWAASPSTGGVFMMLSDSFGLPVGTKNRTAALNWLKLLGSKEGQDIFNPLKGSIPARVDADMTKYNAYSQSAAKDWKANRIAGSLVHGFVAPERFMNEFGTIIDFYLSSRNSKATSSAAQAIADQVRLGF
;
A
#
# COMPACT_ATOMS: atom_id res chain seq x y z
N SER A 1 -11.06 -4.32 12.38
CA SER A 1 -10.68 -5.72 12.12
C SER A 1 -11.90 -6.60 12.17
N THR A 2 -12.23 -7.29 11.09
CA THR A 2 -13.37 -8.22 11.03
C THR A 2 -13.27 -9.35 12.07
N THR A 3 -12.06 -9.77 12.39
CA THR A 3 -11.79 -10.83 13.38
C THR A 3 -12.14 -10.38 14.80
N LEU A 4 -11.88 -9.12 15.13
CA LEU A 4 -12.17 -8.54 16.46
C LEU A 4 -13.52 -7.82 16.51
N ARG A 5 -14.26 -7.77 15.40
CA ARG A 5 -15.54 -7.05 15.26
C ARG A 5 -15.50 -5.58 15.70
N LEU A 6 -14.32 -4.95 15.62
CA LEU A 6 -14.14 -3.53 15.96
C LEU A 6 -14.75 -2.63 14.89
N VAL A 7 -15.47 -1.61 15.33
CA VAL A 7 -16.18 -0.65 14.47
C VAL A 7 -15.36 0.63 14.35
N PRO A 8 -14.91 1.04 13.14
CA PRO A 8 -14.23 2.30 12.94
C PRO A 8 -15.10 3.50 13.32
N GLY A 9 -14.56 4.40 14.13
CA GLY A 9 -15.26 5.57 14.65
C GLY A 9 -15.96 5.38 16.00
N GLU A 10 -16.11 4.11 16.43
CA GLU A 10 -16.67 3.76 17.75
C GLU A 10 -15.58 3.16 18.63
N ASP A 11 -14.96 2.07 18.20
CA ASP A 11 -13.95 1.33 18.97
C ASP A 11 -12.53 1.87 18.74
N PHE A 12 -12.28 2.49 17.59
CA PHE A 12 -10.98 3.10 17.25
C PHE A 12 -11.13 4.26 16.28
N GLY A 13 -10.22 5.22 16.39
CA GLY A 13 -10.09 6.34 15.46
C GLY A 13 -8.89 6.17 14.53
N TRP A 14 -8.75 7.09 13.57
CA TRP A 14 -7.61 7.19 12.68
C TRP A 14 -7.28 8.67 12.41
N ALA A 15 -6.03 8.94 12.11
CA ALA A 15 -5.56 10.26 11.72
C ALA A 15 -4.38 10.11 10.75
N ALA A 16 -4.12 11.16 9.97
CA ALA A 16 -2.89 11.25 9.21
C ALA A 16 -1.68 11.26 10.16
N SER A 17 -0.57 10.68 9.73
CA SER A 17 0.68 10.75 10.50
C SER A 17 1.10 12.21 10.69
N PRO A 18 1.73 12.57 11.82
CA PRO A 18 2.19 13.94 12.05
C PRO A 18 3.06 14.45 10.90
N SER A 19 2.84 15.70 10.51
CA SER A 19 3.58 16.40 9.43
C SER A 19 3.43 15.80 8.03
N THR A 20 2.43 14.94 7.78
CA THR A 20 2.14 14.37 6.45
C THR A 20 0.87 14.93 5.81
N GLY A 21 0.36 16.04 6.28
CA GLY A 21 -0.84 16.69 5.71
C GLY A 21 -0.70 16.91 4.20
N GLY A 22 -1.75 16.58 3.43
CA GLY A 22 -1.75 16.70 1.98
C GLY A 22 -0.99 15.60 1.22
N VAL A 23 -0.56 14.53 1.90
CA VAL A 23 0.08 13.37 1.27
C VAL A 23 -0.68 12.10 1.60
N PHE A 24 -0.99 11.31 0.58
CA PHE A 24 -1.54 9.97 0.72
C PHE A 24 -0.48 8.94 0.34
N MET A 25 -0.07 8.11 1.29
CA MET A 25 0.86 7.02 1.07
C MET A 25 0.14 5.84 0.42
N MET A 26 0.40 5.59 -0.86
CA MET A 26 -0.29 4.57 -1.63
C MET A 26 0.48 3.26 -1.67
N LEU A 27 -0.26 2.18 -1.45
CA LEU A 27 0.09 0.81 -1.78
C LEU A 27 -1.04 0.24 -2.63
N SER A 28 -0.73 -0.54 -3.66
CA SER A 28 -1.74 -1.28 -4.42
C SER A 28 -1.32 -2.73 -4.61
N ASP A 29 -2.28 -3.64 -4.42
CA ASP A 29 -2.12 -5.02 -4.84
C ASP A 29 -2.46 -5.14 -6.33
N SER A 30 -1.77 -6.03 -7.01
CA SER A 30 -2.02 -6.32 -8.42
C SER A 30 -2.16 -7.83 -8.63
N PHE A 31 -2.96 -8.19 -9.62
CA PHE A 31 -3.15 -9.57 -10.03
C PHE A 31 -2.70 -9.70 -11.48
N GLY A 32 -1.77 -10.61 -11.73
CA GLY A 32 -1.21 -10.88 -13.05
C GLY A 32 -1.63 -12.22 -13.62
N LEU A 33 -1.47 -12.38 -14.94
CA LEU A 33 -1.60 -13.66 -15.62
C LEU A 33 -0.21 -14.23 -15.90
N PRO A 34 0.22 -15.28 -15.20
CA PRO A 34 1.54 -15.88 -15.42
C PRO A 34 1.70 -16.43 -16.84
N VAL A 35 2.90 -16.31 -17.39
CA VAL A 35 3.26 -16.98 -18.66
C VAL A 35 3.17 -18.48 -18.47
N GLY A 36 2.56 -19.20 -19.41
CA GLY A 36 2.38 -20.65 -19.32
C GLY A 36 1.17 -21.10 -18.50
N THR A 37 0.28 -20.19 -18.08
CA THR A 37 -0.98 -20.55 -17.41
C THR A 37 -1.78 -21.56 -18.25
N LYS A 38 -2.01 -22.76 -17.73
CA LYS A 38 -2.73 -23.85 -18.43
C LYS A 38 -4.21 -23.52 -18.66
N ASN A 39 -4.86 -22.92 -17.68
CA ASN A 39 -6.28 -22.52 -17.72
C ASN A 39 -6.45 -21.03 -18.02
N ARG A 40 -5.86 -20.55 -19.12
CA ARG A 40 -5.80 -19.14 -19.47
C ARG A 40 -7.17 -18.46 -19.49
N THR A 41 -8.17 -19.10 -20.05
CA THR A 41 -9.54 -18.54 -20.15
C THR A 41 -10.16 -18.33 -18.76
N ALA A 42 -10.05 -19.34 -17.89
CA ALA A 42 -10.56 -19.24 -16.53
C ALA A 42 -9.83 -18.15 -15.73
N ALA A 43 -8.50 -18.06 -15.84
CA ALA A 43 -7.70 -17.04 -15.19
C ALA A 43 -8.06 -15.63 -15.67
N LEU A 44 -8.26 -15.43 -16.97
CA LEU A 44 -8.72 -14.16 -17.52
C LEU A 44 -10.12 -13.77 -17.04
N ASN A 45 -11.05 -14.74 -16.98
CA ASN A 45 -12.39 -14.46 -16.46
C ASN A 45 -12.36 -14.07 -14.99
N TRP A 46 -11.50 -14.71 -14.20
CA TRP A 46 -11.27 -14.35 -12.79
C TRP A 46 -10.70 -12.93 -12.66
N LEU A 47 -9.68 -12.58 -13.46
CA LEU A 47 -9.12 -11.22 -13.47
C LEU A 47 -10.14 -10.17 -13.86
N LYS A 48 -10.99 -10.47 -14.88
CA LYS A 48 -12.09 -9.58 -15.29
C LYS A 48 -13.10 -9.39 -14.16
N LEU A 49 -13.45 -10.47 -13.45
CA LEU A 49 -14.36 -10.39 -12.30
C LEU A 49 -13.76 -9.52 -11.18
N LEU A 50 -12.51 -9.74 -10.80
CA LEU A 50 -11.84 -8.92 -9.78
C LEU A 50 -11.72 -7.43 -10.17
N GLY A 51 -11.52 -7.14 -11.46
CA GLY A 51 -11.49 -5.76 -11.97
C GLY A 51 -12.87 -5.15 -12.22
N SER A 52 -13.96 -5.93 -12.14
CA SER A 52 -15.31 -5.42 -12.33
C SER A 52 -15.79 -4.61 -11.13
N LYS A 53 -16.84 -3.77 -11.34
CA LYS A 53 -17.49 -3.04 -10.25
C LYS A 53 -18.02 -4.00 -9.19
N GLU A 54 -18.72 -5.05 -9.62
CA GLU A 54 -19.31 -6.07 -8.74
C GLU A 54 -18.22 -6.77 -7.91
N GLY A 55 -17.13 -7.23 -8.56
CA GLY A 55 -16.02 -7.89 -7.89
C GLY A 55 -15.37 -6.99 -6.84
N GLN A 56 -15.14 -5.72 -7.15
CA GLN A 56 -14.56 -4.77 -6.21
C GLN A 56 -15.51 -4.40 -5.07
N ASP A 57 -16.80 -4.24 -5.34
CA ASP A 57 -17.82 -3.93 -4.34
C ASP A 57 -18.07 -5.10 -3.36
N ILE A 58 -17.67 -6.32 -3.71
CA ILE A 58 -17.72 -7.49 -2.82
C ILE A 58 -16.37 -7.72 -2.12
N PHE A 59 -15.28 -7.72 -2.88
CA PHE A 59 -13.95 -8.11 -2.38
C PHE A 59 -13.36 -7.07 -1.42
N ASN A 60 -13.35 -5.79 -1.81
CA ASN A 60 -12.65 -4.76 -1.05
C ASN A 60 -13.25 -4.48 0.34
N PRO A 61 -14.58 -4.43 0.55
CA PRO A 61 -15.13 -4.28 1.90
C PRO A 61 -14.73 -5.43 2.84
N LEU A 62 -14.66 -6.66 2.33
CA LEU A 62 -14.25 -7.83 3.11
C LEU A 62 -12.74 -7.82 3.42
N LYS A 63 -11.93 -7.39 2.46
CA LYS A 63 -10.49 -7.24 2.62
C LYS A 63 -10.12 -6.05 3.51
N GLY A 64 -10.95 -5.00 3.55
CA GLY A 64 -10.67 -3.74 4.24
C GLY A 64 -9.79 -2.78 3.42
N SER A 65 -9.78 -2.92 2.10
CA SER A 65 -9.09 -2.03 1.16
C SER A 65 -10.06 -1.08 0.47
N ILE A 66 -9.55 0.05 -0.05
CA ILE A 66 -10.32 0.93 -0.92
C ILE A 66 -10.34 0.39 -2.35
N PRO A 67 -11.39 0.64 -3.15
CA PRO A 67 -11.45 0.15 -4.52
C PRO A 67 -10.52 0.94 -5.45
N ALA A 68 -9.94 0.26 -6.43
CA ALA A 68 -9.20 0.91 -7.52
C ALA A 68 -10.14 1.60 -8.52
N ARG A 69 -11.41 1.18 -8.57
CA ARG A 69 -12.41 1.74 -9.46
C ARG A 69 -13.02 3.03 -8.89
N VAL A 70 -13.18 4.02 -9.75
CA VAL A 70 -13.81 5.32 -9.40
C VAL A 70 -15.34 5.25 -9.30
N ASP A 71 -15.96 4.23 -9.91
CA ASP A 71 -17.41 3.99 -9.93
C ASP A 71 -17.88 2.94 -8.90
N ALA A 72 -17.02 2.56 -7.96
CA ALA A 72 -17.37 1.66 -6.86
C ALA A 72 -18.42 2.29 -5.94
N ASP A 73 -19.27 1.45 -5.38
CA ASP A 73 -20.33 1.86 -4.46
C ASP A 73 -19.76 2.05 -3.04
N MET A 74 -19.37 3.27 -2.71
CA MET A 74 -18.76 3.59 -1.41
C MET A 74 -19.70 3.42 -0.22
N THR A 75 -21.01 3.23 -0.44
CA THR A 75 -21.96 2.96 0.67
C THR A 75 -21.75 1.58 1.30
N LYS A 76 -21.10 0.66 0.58
CA LYS A 76 -20.74 -0.68 1.06
C LYS A 76 -19.47 -0.71 1.92
N TYR A 77 -18.76 0.41 2.02
CA TYR A 77 -17.49 0.53 2.73
C TYR A 77 -17.68 1.18 4.09
N ASN A 78 -16.89 0.77 5.08
CA ASN A 78 -16.92 1.35 6.41
C ASN A 78 -16.38 2.81 6.42
N ALA A 79 -16.56 3.50 7.55
CA ALA A 79 -16.17 4.91 7.70
C ALA A 79 -14.69 5.14 7.42
N TYR A 80 -13.80 4.24 7.85
CA TYR A 80 -12.36 4.33 7.57
C TYR A 80 -12.06 4.27 6.07
N SER A 81 -12.60 3.27 5.36
CA SER A 81 -12.38 3.11 3.92
C SER A 81 -12.94 4.28 3.11
N GLN A 82 -14.08 4.84 3.53
CA GLN A 82 -14.64 6.04 2.91
C GLN A 82 -13.75 7.27 3.12
N SER A 83 -13.20 7.45 4.32
CA SER A 83 -12.22 8.50 4.62
C SER A 83 -10.95 8.33 3.80
N ALA A 84 -10.37 7.12 3.76
CA ALA A 84 -9.18 6.83 2.97
C ALA A 84 -9.37 7.08 1.47
N ALA A 85 -10.54 6.76 0.92
CA ALA A 85 -10.88 7.04 -0.48
C ALA A 85 -10.99 8.53 -0.79
N LYS A 86 -11.48 9.34 0.17
CA LYS A 86 -11.49 10.80 0.05
C LYS A 86 -10.06 11.37 0.06
N ASP A 87 -9.23 10.91 0.99
CA ASP A 87 -7.84 11.32 1.11
C ASP A 87 -7.03 10.97 -0.13
N TRP A 88 -7.25 9.79 -0.70
CA TRP A 88 -6.63 9.39 -1.97
C TRP A 88 -6.95 10.35 -3.12
N LYS A 89 -8.19 10.81 -3.21
CA LYS A 89 -8.63 11.75 -4.25
C LYS A 89 -8.14 13.17 -4.04
N ALA A 90 -8.00 13.59 -2.77
CA ALA A 90 -7.72 14.97 -2.41
C ALA A 90 -6.23 15.28 -2.26
N ASN A 91 -5.40 14.27 -1.94
CA ASN A 91 -4.01 14.48 -1.56
C ASN A 91 -3.03 14.09 -2.68
N ARG A 92 -1.81 14.59 -2.57
CA ARG A 92 -0.69 14.15 -3.42
C ARG A 92 -0.35 12.69 -3.11
N ILE A 93 -0.27 11.87 -4.14
CA ILE A 93 0.09 10.46 -3.99
C ILE A 93 1.61 10.33 -3.82
N ALA A 94 2.02 9.59 -2.79
CA ALA A 94 3.37 9.10 -2.62
C ALA A 94 3.33 7.56 -2.54
N GLY A 95 4.20 6.89 -3.26
CA GLY A 95 4.30 5.43 -3.21
C GLY A 95 4.91 4.97 -1.88
N SER A 96 4.46 3.83 -1.38
CA SER A 96 5.03 3.24 -0.17
C SER A 96 6.41 2.63 -0.45
N LEU A 97 7.42 3.11 0.26
CA LEU A 97 8.77 2.54 0.20
C LEU A 97 8.79 1.13 0.78
N VAL A 98 8.20 0.94 1.94
CA VAL A 98 8.22 -0.35 2.70
C VAL A 98 7.59 -1.50 1.92
N HIS A 99 6.64 -1.20 1.03
CA HIS A 99 5.95 -2.21 0.22
C HIS A 99 6.54 -2.37 -1.19
N GLY A 100 7.75 -1.86 -1.43
CA GLY A 100 8.43 -2.01 -2.71
C GLY A 100 7.80 -1.25 -3.89
N PHE A 101 6.95 -0.23 -3.61
CA PHE A 101 6.26 0.50 -4.66
C PHE A 101 7.16 1.51 -5.40
N VAL A 102 8.18 2.05 -4.71
CA VAL A 102 9.04 3.12 -5.22
C VAL A 102 10.52 2.78 -5.24
N ALA A 103 10.90 1.59 -4.78
CA ALA A 103 12.28 1.16 -4.78
C ALA A 103 12.39 -0.35 -5.06
N PRO A 104 13.47 -0.81 -5.69
CA PRO A 104 13.70 -2.22 -5.92
C PRO A 104 13.93 -2.99 -4.61
N GLU A 105 13.67 -4.29 -4.62
CA GLU A 105 13.80 -5.18 -3.45
C GLU A 105 15.20 -5.11 -2.82
N ARG A 106 16.23 -5.01 -3.64
CA ARG A 106 17.61 -4.84 -3.15
C ARG A 106 17.73 -3.63 -2.20
N PHE A 107 17.17 -2.48 -2.60
CA PHE A 107 17.19 -1.29 -1.74
C PHE A 107 16.48 -1.54 -0.41
N MET A 108 15.34 -2.22 -0.43
CA MET A 108 14.56 -2.51 0.77
C MET A 108 15.32 -3.42 1.75
N ASN A 109 16.03 -4.42 1.23
CA ASN A 109 16.86 -5.33 2.04
C ASN A 109 18.02 -4.59 2.70
N GLU A 110 18.73 -3.75 1.94
CA GLU A 110 19.82 -2.93 2.46
C GLU A 110 19.33 -1.90 3.47
N PHE A 111 18.19 -1.26 3.21
CA PHE A 111 17.57 -0.30 4.13
C PHE A 111 17.15 -0.97 5.44
N GLY A 112 16.60 -2.19 5.39
CA GLY A 112 16.30 -2.99 6.59
C GLY A 112 17.54 -3.20 7.46
N THR A 113 18.66 -3.59 6.86
CA THR A 113 19.94 -3.77 7.56
C THR A 113 20.42 -2.47 8.25
N ILE A 114 20.21 -1.32 7.61
CA ILE A 114 20.56 -0.01 8.18
C ILE A 114 19.68 0.32 9.41
N ILE A 115 18.39 -0.02 9.36
CA ILE A 115 17.51 0.13 10.53
C ILE A 115 17.97 -0.75 11.69
N ASP A 116 18.32 -2.01 11.44
CA ASP A 116 18.86 -2.92 12.45
C ASP A 116 20.16 -2.40 13.06
N PHE A 117 21.04 -1.84 12.22
CA PHE A 117 22.24 -1.16 12.68
C PHE A 117 21.91 0.03 13.60
N TYR A 118 20.92 0.84 13.27
CA TYR A 118 20.49 1.93 14.14
C TYR A 118 19.94 1.42 15.48
N LEU A 119 19.12 0.39 15.45
CA LEU A 119 18.53 -0.18 16.66
C LEU A 119 19.57 -0.70 17.63
N SER A 120 20.68 -1.25 17.11
CA SER A 120 21.80 -1.76 17.90
C SER A 120 22.79 -0.68 18.35
N SER A 121 23.18 0.24 17.44
CA SER A 121 24.23 1.22 17.68
C SER A 121 23.76 2.54 18.26
N ARG A 122 22.47 2.91 18.02
CA ARG A 122 21.88 4.23 18.30
C ARG A 122 22.66 5.40 17.68
N ASN A 123 23.46 5.14 16.66
CA ASN A 123 24.26 6.15 15.97
C ASN A 123 23.51 6.72 14.77
N SER A 124 22.72 7.77 15.00
CA SER A 124 21.88 8.41 13.96
C SER A 124 22.71 8.99 12.79
N LYS A 125 23.90 9.53 13.06
CA LYS A 125 24.77 10.09 12.02
C LYS A 125 25.28 9.02 11.06
N ALA A 126 25.81 7.93 11.58
CA ALA A 126 26.29 6.81 10.75
C ALA A 126 25.13 6.16 9.98
N THR A 127 23.98 5.99 10.62
CA THR A 127 22.75 5.47 10.00
C THR A 127 22.28 6.34 8.83
N SER A 128 22.22 7.65 9.04
CA SER A 128 21.81 8.60 8.01
C SER A 128 22.78 8.60 6.82
N SER A 129 24.09 8.56 7.07
CA SER A 129 25.09 8.46 6.01
C SER A 129 24.99 7.16 5.21
N ALA A 130 24.76 6.03 5.88
CA ALA A 130 24.55 4.74 5.22
C ALA A 130 23.25 4.74 4.38
N ALA A 131 22.14 5.28 4.90
CA ALA A 131 20.89 5.40 4.16
C ALA A 131 21.03 6.28 2.91
N GLN A 132 21.77 7.39 3.02
CA GLN A 132 22.06 8.24 1.86
C GLN A 132 22.90 7.51 0.81
N ALA A 133 23.91 6.74 1.22
CA ALA A 133 24.78 6.01 0.29
C ALA A 133 24.00 4.99 -0.55
N ILE A 134 23.07 4.24 0.04
CA ILE A 134 22.21 3.29 -0.74
C ILE A 134 21.18 4.02 -1.61
N ALA A 135 20.67 5.16 -1.18
CA ALA A 135 19.76 5.97 -2.00
C ALA A 135 20.47 6.51 -3.25
N ASP A 136 21.72 6.94 -3.13
CA ASP A 136 22.54 7.42 -4.24
C ASP A 136 22.86 6.29 -5.23
N GLN A 137 23.12 5.08 -4.76
CA GLN A 137 23.34 3.90 -5.62
C GLN A 137 22.09 3.55 -6.45
N VAL A 138 20.90 3.63 -5.86
CA VAL A 138 19.63 3.39 -6.57
C VAL A 138 19.39 4.48 -7.61
N ARG A 139 19.70 5.73 -7.29
CA ARG A 139 19.54 6.89 -8.18
C ARG A 139 20.45 6.83 -9.42
N LEU A 140 21.63 6.22 -9.29
CA LEU A 140 22.58 6.05 -10.40
C LEU A 140 22.28 4.82 -11.27
N GLY A 141 21.35 3.97 -10.86
CA GLY A 141 20.96 2.74 -11.57
C GLY A 141 19.69 2.85 -12.45
N PHE A 142 19.15 4.07 -12.65
CA PHE A 142 18.03 4.37 -13.53
C PHE A 142 18.43 5.25 -14.71
#